data_5cd6d9758c0ccc3d442434babe235503
#
_entry.id   5cd6d9758c0ccc3d442434babe235503
#
_cell.length_a   1.000
_cell.length_b   1.000
_cell.length_c   1.000
_cell.angle_alpha   90.00
_cell.angle_beta   90.00
_cell.angle_gamma   90.00
#
_symmetry.space_group_name_H-M   'P 1'
#
loop_
_entity.id
_entity.type
_entity.pdbx_description
1 polymer ?
#
loop_
_entity_poly.entity_id
_entity_poly.type
_entity_poly.pdbx_seq_one_letter_code
_entity_poly.pdbx_strand_id
1 'polypeptide(L)'
;ITVISGNPTETSKKHNIHAVGTFSAFGILKAIANSDLVISGGGSLLQDATSIRNTYYYLSIMALAKMMGKKVMLYSQGIGPLNRPSTRRAVSFILRFVDTITVRDSISKSELESLGIEDVEVTADAVLAMQPADLSIGKRILEGYTSKLPKSIENPKRIGVAVRSWKDDTEYRESLANVLSRLQEQDNVEIIFIPMSHPEDTKEAKIIASYMP
;
A
#
# COMPACT_ATOMS: atom_id res chain seq x y z
N ILE A 1 12.42 -18.20 -0.41
CA ILE A 1 11.57 -17.09 -0.87
C ILE A 1 12.41 -16.17 -1.73
N THR A 2 11.87 -15.77 -2.90
CA THR A 2 12.45 -14.74 -3.75
C THR A 2 11.42 -13.63 -3.94
N VAL A 3 11.83 -12.37 -3.80
CA VAL A 3 10.95 -11.20 -3.93
C VAL A 3 11.32 -10.39 -5.19
N ILE A 4 10.32 -10.00 -5.98
CA ILE A 4 10.49 -9.05 -7.06
C ILE A 4 10.40 -7.64 -6.46
N SER A 5 11.47 -6.85 -6.56
CA SER A 5 11.59 -5.55 -5.88
C SER A 5 12.12 -4.44 -6.80
N GLY A 6 11.65 -3.22 -6.60
CA GLY A 6 12.19 -2.03 -7.25
C GLY A 6 13.62 -1.68 -6.78
N ASN A 7 13.98 -2.06 -5.54
CA ASN A 7 15.32 -1.95 -4.99
C ASN A 7 15.77 -3.29 -4.39
N PRO A 8 16.21 -4.26 -5.22
CA PRO A 8 16.52 -5.62 -4.78
C PRO A 8 17.67 -5.68 -3.77
N THR A 9 18.66 -4.81 -3.90
CA THR A 9 19.81 -4.77 -2.98
C THR A 9 19.38 -4.39 -1.57
N GLU A 10 18.59 -3.35 -1.43
CA GLU A 10 18.04 -2.91 -0.14
C GLU A 10 17.10 -3.96 0.46
N THR A 11 16.19 -4.49 -0.37
CA THR A 11 15.24 -5.53 0.04
C THR A 11 15.97 -6.76 0.58
N SER A 12 16.99 -7.25 -0.13
CA SER A 12 17.78 -8.39 0.31
C SER A 12 18.50 -8.11 1.63
N LYS A 13 19.10 -6.94 1.76
CA LYS A 13 19.84 -6.56 2.98
C LYS A 13 18.91 -6.38 4.19
N LYS A 14 17.77 -5.70 3.98
CA LYS A 14 16.84 -5.36 5.07
C LYS A 14 16.10 -6.58 5.61
N HIS A 15 15.72 -7.50 4.72
CA HIS A 15 14.86 -8.64 5.07
C HIS A 15 15.59 -9.99 5.06
N ASN A 16 16.88 -10.01 4.75
CA ASN A 16 17.70 -11.22 4.62
C ASN A 16 17.06 -12.27 3.69
N ILE A 17 16.55 -11.83 2.52
CA ILE A 17 15.91 -12.68 1.51
C ILE A 17 16.50 -12.41 0.13
N HIS A 18 16.37 -13.38 -0.77
CA HIS A 18 16.76 -13.18 -2.15
C HIS A 18 15.77 -12.23 -2.86
N ALA A 19 16.27 -11.24 -3.59
CA ALA A 19 15.44 -10.30 -4.34
C ALA A 19 15.95 -10.15 -5.78
N VAL A 20 15.03 -9.97 -6.72
CA VAL A 20 15.29 -9.70 -8.14
C VAL A 20 14.63 -8.38 -8.55
N GLY A 21 15.26 -7.68 -9.50
CA GLY A 21 14.76 -6.39 -9.96
C GLY A 21 13.45 -6.52 -10.76
N THR A 22 12.54 -5.57 -10.58
CA THR A 22 11.25 -5.51 -11.31
C THR A 22 11.39 -5.47 -12.83
N PHE A 23 12.51 -5.00 -13.35
CA PHE A 23 12.80 -4.95 -14.80
C PHE A 23 13.80 -6.02 -15.25
N SER A 24 14.19 -6.93 -14.37
CA SER A 24 15.12 -8.04 -14.71
C SER A 24 14.33 -9.23 -15.29
N ALA A 25 14.03 -9.20 -16.57
CA ALA A 25 13.24 -10.26 -17.22
C ALA A 25 13.86 -11.65 -16.99
N PHE A 26 15.16 -11.80 -17.17
CA PHE A 26 15.84 -13.08 -16.92
C PHE A 26 15.81 -13.48 -15.44
N GLY A 27 16.00 -12.51 -14.52
CA GLY A 27 15.91 -12.76 -13.07
C GLY A 27 14.52 -13.23 -12.65
N ILE A 28 13.47 -12.60 -13.20
CA ILE A 28 12.08 -12.97 -12.95
C ILE A 28 11.78 -14.36 -13.50
N LEU A 29 12.16 -14.65 -14.75
CA LEU A 29 12.00 -15.97 -15.35
C LEU A 29 12.67 -17.06 -14.51
N LYS A 30 13.92 -16.84 -14.09
CA LYS A 30 14.65 -17.78 -13.25
C LYS A 30 14.00 -17.96 -11.88
N ALA A 31 13.49 -16.86 -11.27
CA ALA A 31 12.79 -16.92 -10.00
C ALA A 31 11.51 -17.76 -10.11
N ILE A 32 10.68 -17.52 -11.14
CA ILE A 32 9.46 -18.29 -11.40
C ILE A 32 9.81 -19.77 -11.67
N ALA A 33 10.80 -20.05 -12.49
CA ALA A 33 11.21 -21.43 -12.81
C ALA A 33 11.56 -22.24 -11.55
N ASN A 34 12.22 -21.60 -10.59
CA ASN A 34 12.66 -22.22 -9.33
C ASN A 34 11.64 -22.07 -8.17
N SER A 35 10.41 -21.67 -8.45
CA SER A 35 9.35 -21.59 -7.45
C SER A 35 8.26 -22.64 -7.69
N ASP A 36 7.56 -23.03 -6.65
CA ASP A 36 6.36 -23.89 -6.71
C ASP A 36 5.10 -23.03 -6.74
N LEU A 37 5.15 -21.86 -6.13
CA LEU A 37 4.04 -20.93 -6.00
C LEU A 37 4.51 -19.50 -6.29
N VAL A 38 3.74 -18.78 -7.09
CA VAL A 38 3.90 -17.34 -7.29
C VAL A 38 2.76 -16.60 -6.59
N ILE A 39 3.11 -15.72 -5.66
CA ILE A 39 2.15 -14.92 -4.90
C ILE A 39 2.15 -13.49 -5.45
N SER A 40 1.00 -13.04 -5.94
CA SER A 40 0.75 -11.63 -6.20
C SER A 40 0.03 -11.06 -4.98
N GLY A 41 0.76 -10.38 -4.11
CA GLY A 41 0.26 -10.07 -2.78
C GLY A 41 0.30 -8.62 -2.38
N GLY A 42 -0.66 -8.25 -1.54
CA GLY A 42 -0.76 -6.96 -0.86
C GLY A 42 -1.14 -5.77 -1.73
N GLY A 43 -1.59 -4.70 -1.10
CA GLY A 43 -1.91 -3.44 -1.76
C GLY A 43 -3.08 -3.51 -2.75
N SER A 44 -3.12 -2.58 -3.71
CA SER A 44 -4.10 -2.51 -4.81
C SER A 44 -3.36 -2.49 -6.14
N LEU A 45 -2.90 -3.67 -6.58
CA LEU A 45 -2.04 -3.79 -7.76
C LEU A 45 -2.86 -3.85 -9.06
N LEU A 46 -4.07 -4.41 -9.00
CA LEU A 46 -4.98 -4.54 -10.13
C LEU A 46 -5.99 -3.36 -10.12
N GLN A 47 -5.55 -2.22 -10.61
CA GLN A 47 -6.35 -1.01 -10.74
C GLN A 47 -5.78 -0.12 -11.87
N ASP A 48 -6.63 0.64 -12.56
CA ASP A 48 -6.22 1.48 -13.69
C ASP A 48 -6.42 2.99 -13.48
N ALA A 49 -6.76 3.39 -12.25
CA ALA A 49 -6.93 4.79 -11.89
C ALA A 49 -5.59 5.56 -11.83
N THR A 50 -4.52 4.90 -11.39
CA THR A 50 -3.19 5.51 -11.29
C THR A 50 -2.26 5.09 -12.41
N SER A 51 -2.23 3.81 -12.78
CA SER A 51 -1.35 3.31 -13.83
C SER A 51 -1.86 2.02 -14.46
N ILE A 52 -2.27 2.11 -15.71
CA ILE A 52 -2.63 0.94 -16.52
C ILE A 52 -1.41 0.01 -16.75
N ARG A 53 -0.21 0.60 -16.88
CA ARG A 53 1.03 -0.17 -17.12
C ARG A 53 1.36 -1.11 -15.96
N ASN A 54 1.12 -0.67 -14.73
CA ASN A 54 1.33 -1.50 -13.54
C ASN A 54 0.40 -2.70 -13.53
N THR A 55 -0.88 -2.51 -13.85
CA THR A 55 -1.84 -3.62 -13.92
C THR A 55 -1.40 -4.68 -14.92
N TYR A 56 -1.03 -4.27 -16.15
CA TYR A 56 -0.54 -5.20 -17.16
C TYR A 56 0.79 -5.87 -16.76
N TYR A 57 1.65 -5.17 -16.05
CA TYR A 57 2.88 -5.76 -15.50
C TYR A 57 2.57 -6.92 -14.55
N TYR A 58 1.69 -6.72 -13.56
CA TYR A 58 1.33 -7.78 -12.61
C TYR A 58 0.60 -8.93 -13.29
N LEU A 59 -0.32 -8.63 -14.21
CA LEU A 59 -1.00 -9.66 -15.01
C LEU A 59 0.00 -10.47 -15.84
N SER A 60 1.03 -9.85 -16.41
CA SER A 60 2.06 -10.55 -17.20
C SER A 60 2.89 -11.52 -16.35
N ILE A 61 3.21 -11.17 -15.11
CA ILE A 61 3.90 -12.07 -14.18
C ILE A 61 3.04 -13.29 -13.86
N MET A 62 1.75 -13.09 -13.56
CA MET A 62 0.82 -14.18 -13.29
C MET A 62 0.63 -15.09 -14.51
N ALA A 63 0.44 -14.49 -15.69
CA ALA A 63 0.32 -15.24 -16.96
C ALA A 63 1.57 -16.07 -17.24
N LEU A 64 2.76 -15.48 -17.07
CA LEU A 64 4.03 -16.17 -17.27
C LEU A 64 4.18 -17.36 -16.30
N ALA A 65 3.84 -17.17 -15.03
CA ALA A 65 3.86 -18.24 -14.04
C ALA A 65 2.92 -19.40 -14.43
N LYS A 66 1.71 -19.09 -14.87
CA LYS A 66 0.76 -20.10 -15.36
C LYS A 66 1.25 -20.83 -16.62
N MET A 67 1.84 -20.11 -17.59
CA MET A 67 2.44 -20.70 -18.79
C MET A 67 3.61 -21.64 -18.45
N MET A 68 4.32 -21.38 -17.35
CA MET A 68 5.39 -22.24 -16.84
C MET A 68 4.87 -23.36 -15.92
N GLY A 69 3.56 -23.58 -15.82
CA GLY A 69 2.94 -24.62 -15.02
C GLY A 69 2.99 -24.39 -13.52
N LYS A 70 3.26 -23.16 -13.08
CA LYS A 70 3.35 -22.83 -11.65
C LYS A 70 1.98 -22.51 -11.07
N LYS A 71 1.81 -22.77 -9.77
CA LYS A 71 0.64 -22.28 -9.05
C LYS A 71 0.74 -20.79 -8.82
N VAL A 72 -0.41 -20.10 -8.86
CA VAL A 72 -0.50 -18.66 -8.66
C VAL A 72 -1.57 -18.35 -7.64
N MET A 73 -1.23 -17.50 -6.67
CA MET A 73 -2.15 -16.99 -5.66
C MET A 73 -2.24 -15.47 -5.72
N LEU A 74 -3.44 -14.95 -5.79
CA LEU A 74 -3.74 -13.55 -5.49
C LEU A 74 -4.01 -13.45 -3.98
N TYR A 75 -3.19 -12.70 -3.25
CA TYR A 75 -3.22 -12.72 -1.80
C TYR A 75 -3.62 -11.36 -1.22
N SER A 76 -4.78 -11.33 -0.56
CA SER A 76 -5.29 -10.18 0.21
C SER A 76 -5.21 -8.83 -0.52
N GLN A 77 -5.53 -8.82 -1.83
CA GLN A 77 -5.45 -7.61 -2.63
C GLN A 77 -6.74 -6.78 -2.58
N GLY A 78 -6.58 -5.45 -2.63
CA GLY A 78 -7.63 -4.56 -3.09
C GLY A 78 -7.71 -4.59 -4.61
N ILE A 79 -8.92 -4.68 -5.16
CA ILE A 79 -9.16 -4.70 -6.60
C ILE A 79 -9.91 -3.43 -7.02
N GLY A 80 -9.45 -2.83 -8.12
CA GLY A 80 -10.11 -1.67 -8.71
C GLY A 80 -9.70 -0.31 -8.11
N PRO A 81 -10.27 0.77 -8.66
CA PRO A 81 -11.24 0.74 -9.76
C PRO A 81 -10.64 0.27 -11.09
N LEU A 82 -11.43 -0.48 -11.86
CA LEU A 82 -11.11 -0.93 -13.21
C LEU A 82 -12.05 -0.22 -14.20
N ASN A 83 -11.65 0.96 -14.66
CA ASN A 83 -12.50 1.84 -15.48
C ASN A 83 -12.47 1.49 -16.98
N ARG A 84 -11.36 0.88 -17.43
CA ARG A 84 -11.14 0.63 -18.86
C ARG A 84 -11.62 -0.77 -19.27
N PRO A 85 -12.44 -0.87 -20.35
CA PRO A 85 -12.89 -2.18 -20.83
C PRO A 85 -11.75 -3.15 -21.18
N SER A 86 -10.62 -2.62 -21.69
CA SER A 86 -9.43 -3.44 -21.98
C SER A 86 -8.81 -4.04 -20.73
N THR A 87 -8.66 -3.24 -19.68
CA THR A 87 -8.14 -3.68 -18.38
C THR A 87 -9.06 -4.73 -17.74
N ARG A 88 -10.38 -4.46 -17.74
CA ARG A 88 -11.39 -5.41 -17.25
C ARG A 88 -11.31 -6.77 -17.95
N ARG A 89 -11.22 -6.77 -19.27
CA ARG A 89 -11.07 -8.03 -20.07
C ARG A 89 -9.77 -8.75 -19.73
N ALA A 90 -8.65 -8.03 -19.61
CA ALA A 90 -7.36 -8.62 -19.29
C ALA A 90 -7.35 -9.25 -17.88
N VAL A 91 -7.89 -8.53 -16.88
CA VAL A 91 -8.03 -9.04 -15.51
C VAL A 91 -8.94 -10.28 -15.50
N SER A 92 -10.13 -10.21 -16.10
CA SER A 92 -11.06 -11.34 -16.20
C SER A 92 -10.40 -12.55 -16.87
N PHE A 93 -9.67 -12.35 -17.97
CA PHE A 93 -9.03 -13.43 -18.69
C PHE A 93 -7.93 -14.12 -17.88
N ILE A 94 -7.04 -13.36 -17.25
CA ILE A 94 -5.88 -13.92 -16.52
C ILE A 94 -6.31 -14.55 -15.19
N LEU A 95 -7.22 -13.90 -14.44
CA LEU A 95 -7.60 -14.41 -13.13
C LEU A 95 -8.38 -15.73 -13.17
N ARG A 96 -8.99 -16.10 -14.29
CA ARG A 96 -9.60 -17.45 -14.47
C ARG A 96 -8.60 -18.60 -14.36
N PHE A 97 -7.32 -18.34 -14.53
CA PHE A 97 -6.25 -19.32 -14.43
C PHE A 97 -5.51 -19.29 -13.08
N VAL A 98 -5.83 -18.34 -12.23
CA VAL A 98 -5.23 -18.21 -10.89
C VAL A 98 -5.83 -19.28 -9.98
N ASP A 99 -4.99 -19.97 -9.20
CA ASP A 99 -5.41 -21.14 -8.43
C ASP A 99 -6.12 -20.78 -7.13
N THR A 100 -5.80 -19.61 -6.56
CA THR A 100 -6.42 -19.13 -5.33
C THR A 100 -6.51 -17.61 -5.37
N ILE A 101 -7.70 -17.07 -5.06
CA ILE A 101 -7.95 -15.63 -5.06
C ILE A 101 -8.50 -15.23 -3.69
N THR A 102 -7.71 -14.45 -2.95
CA THR A 102 -8.18 -13.80 -1.74
C THR A 102 -8.10 -12.29 -1.90
N VAL A 103 -9.12 -11.59 -1.42
CA VAL A 103 -9.21 -10.12 -1.46
C VAL A 103 -9.40 -9.58 -0.05
N ARG A 104 -9.01 -8.32 0.17
CA ARG A 104 -9.04 -7.74 1.50
C ARG A 104 -10.40 -7.20 1.94
N ASP A 105 -11.33 -6.99 1.00
CA ASP A 105 -12.63 -6.38 1.25
C ASP A 105 -13.71 -6.86 0.29
N SER A 106 -14.97 -6.64 0.67
CA SER A 106 -16.14 -7.04 -0.11
C SER A 106 -16.30 -6.24 -1.42
N ILE A 107 -15.79 -5.01 -1.46
CA ILE A 107 -15.83 -4.18 -2.68
C ILE A 107 -14.95 -4.81 -3.76
N SER A 108 -13.75 -5.26 -3.38
CA SER A 108 -12.84 -5.99 -4.27
C SER A 108 -13.45 -7.29 -4.77
N LYS A 109 -14.17 -8.02 -3.90
CA LYS A 109 -14.90 -9.23 -4.30
C LYS A 109 -15.98 -8.91 -5.33
N SER A 110 -16.85 -7.94 -5.06
CA SER A 110 -17.91 -7.52 -5.97
C SER A 110 -17.37 -7.07 -7.33
N GLU A 111 -16.21 -6.38 -7.34
CA GLU A 111 -15.54 -6.00 -8.59
C GLU A 111 -15.12 -7.24 -9.41
N LEU A 112 -14.54 -8.26 -8.78
CA LEU A 112 -14.16 -9.51 -9.44
C LEU A 112 -15.39 -10.33 -9.91
N GLU A 113 -16.44 -10.41 -9.10
CA GLU A 113 -17.69 -11.07 -9.46
C GLU A 113 -18.32 -10.40 -10.70
N SER A 114 -18.24 -9.07 -10.81
CA SER A 114 -18.68 -8.32 -12.00
C SER A 114 -17.90 -8.67 -13.28
N LEU A 115 -16.72 -9.28 -13.13
CA LEU A 115 -15.86 -9.77 -14.21
C LEU A 115 -16.06 -11.26 -14.49
N GLY A 116 -16.98 -11.94 -13.78
CA GLY A 116 -17.25 -13.38 -13.89
C GLY A 116 -16.19 -14.23 -13.17
N ILE A 117 -15.58 -13.72 -12.12
CA ILE A 117 -14.68 -14.46 -11.21
C ILE A 117 -15.44 -14.66 -9.90
N GLU A 118 -15.94 -15.88 -9.67
CA GLU A 118 -16.85 -16.20 -8.55
C GLU A 118 -16.13 -16.83 -7.36
N ASP A 119 -15.05 -17.60 -7.60
CA ASP A 119 -14.28 -18.26 -6.53
C ASP A 119 -13.31 -17.27 -5.90
N VAL A 120 -13.86 -16.37 -5.06
CA VAL A 120 -13.13 -15.29 -4.40
C VAL A 120 -13.43 -15.31 -2.91
N GLU A 121 -12.39 -15.45 -2.09
CA GLU A 121 -12.49 -15.39 -0.64
C GLU A 121 -12.18 -13.97 -0.14
N VAL A 122 -13.05 -13.44 0.72
CA VAL A 122 -12.77 -12.19 1.43
C VAL A 122 -12.03 -12.48 2.72
N THR A 123 -10.85 -11.93 2.86
CA THR A 123 -10.02 -12.02 4.05
C THR A 123 -9.87 -10.65 4.70
N ALA A 124 -8.64 -10.23 4.99
CA ALA A 124 -8.33 -8.90 5.48
C ALA A 124 -7.06 -8.38 4.80
N ASP A 125 -6.75 -7.09 4.92
CA ASP A 125 -5.46 -6.58 4.45
C ASP A 125 -4.33 -7.30 5.18
N ALA A 126 -3.35 -7.78 4.43
CA ALA A 126 -2.22 -8.56 4.96
C ALA A 126 -1.44 -7.83 6.07
N VAL A 127 -1.49 -6.49 6.09
CA VAL A 127 -0.85 -5.68 7.13
C VAL A 127 -1.42 -5.94 8.52
N LEU A 128 -2.69 -6.36 8.63
CA LEU A 128 -3.33 -6.66 9.92
C LEU A 128 -2.73 -7.88 10.63
N ALA A 129 -2.02 -8.74 9.90
CA ALA A 129 -1.29 -9.87 10.49
C ALA A 129 0.10 -9.48 11.02
N MET A 130 0.54 -8.24 10.78
CA MET A 130 1.85 -7.78 11.28
C MET A 130 1.80 -7.55 12.78
N GLN A 131 2.84 -8.02 13.47
CA GLN A 131 3.03 -7.66 14.87
C GLN A 131 3.41 -6.18 14.98
N PRO A 132 2.77 -5.41 15.87
CA PRO A 132 3.15 -4.03 16.10
C PRO A 132 4.58 -3.95 16.64
N ALA A 133 5.29 -2.89 16.28
CA ALA A 133 6.59 -2.62 16.88
C ALA A 133 6.46 -2.34 18.39
N ASP A 134 7.53 -2.59 19.14
CA ASP A 134 7.55 -2.25 20.56
C ASP A 134 7.28 -0.76 20.79
N LEU A 135 6.40 -0.46 21.72
CA LEU A 135 5.99 0.92 22.05
C LEU A 135 7.16 1.82 22.44
N SER A 136 8.24 1.24 23.00
CA SER A 136 9.46 1.98 23.36
C SER A 136 10.14 2.61 22.13
N ILE A 137 10.01 1.97 20.96
CA ILE A 137 10.55 2.50 19.71
C ILE A 137 9.80 3.79 19.32
N GLY A 138 8.48 3.75 19.34
CA GLY A 138 7.65 4.93 19.06
C GLY A 138 7.90 6.07 20.05
N LYS A 139 7.95 5.75 21.35
CA LYS A 139 8.28 6.74 22.40
C LYS A 139 9.62 7.42 22.14
N ARG A 140 10.68 6.66 21.87
CA ARG A 140 12.02 7.17 21.59
C ARG A 140 12.06 8.09 20.36
N ILE A 141 11.34 7.71 19.29
CA ILE A 141 11.20 8.55 18.11
C ILE A 141 10.53 9.88 18.46
N LEU A 142 9.40 9.82 19.16
CA LEU A 142 8.65 11.02 19.57
C LEU A 142 9.47 11.92 20.50
N GLU A 143 10.14 11.37 21.51
CA GLU A 143 11.01 12.12 22.41
C GLU A 143 12.16 12.80 21.67
N GLY A 144 12.74 12.16 20.66
CA GLY A 144 13.77 12.76 19.81
C GLY A 144 13.30 13.98 19.01
N TYR A 145 12.01 14.04 18.66
CA TYR A 145 11.40 15.20 17.99
C TYR A 145 10.89 16.25 18.99
N THR A 146 10.13 15.83 19.99
CA THR A 146 9.48 16.75 20.94
C THR A 146 10.45 17.41 21.90
N SER A 147 11.60 16.80 22.19
CA SER A 147 12.66 17.44 23.01
C SER A 147 13.24 18.73 22.42
N LYS A 148 13.04 18.94 21.12
CA LYS A 148 13.51 20.13 20.37
C LYS A 148 12.45 21.23 20.27
N LEU A 149 11.22 20.93 20.69
CA LEU A 149 10.10 21.87 20.63
C LEU A 149 9.89 22.56 22.01
N PRO A 150 9.42 23.81 22.03
CA PRO A 150 8.98 24.44 23.27
C PRO A 150 7.91 23.56 23.94
N LYS A 151 8.07 23.26 25.21
CA LYS A 151 7.04 22.55 26.00
C LYS A 151 5.86 23.49 26.25
N SER A 152 4.96 23.57 25.30
CA SER A 152 3.77 24.42 25.40
C SER A 152 2.62 23.75 26.18
N ILE A 153 2.66 22.43 26.32
CA ILE A 153 1.54 21.65 26.87
C ILE A 153 2.09 20.56 27.81
N GLU A 154 1.57 20.50 29.04
CA GLU A 154 1.87 19.41 29.97
C GLU A 154 0.95 18.21 29.68
N ASN A 155 1.56 17.02 29.46
CA ASN A 155 0.87 15.75 29.20
C ASN A 155 -0.21 15.82 28.09
N PRO A 156 0.14 16.25 26.87
CA PRO A 156 -0.86 16.39 25.81
C PRO A 156 -1.41 15.04 25.37
N LYS A 157 -2.69 15.04 25.02
CA LYS A 157 -3.24 13.97 24.19
C LYS A 157 -2.60 14.09 22.80
N ARG A 158 -2.18 12.97 22.21
CA ARG A 158 -1.52 12.98 20.91
C ARG A 158 -2.41 12.41 19.84
N ILE A 159 -2.54 13.14 18.73
CA ILE A 159 -3.24 12.69 17.54
C ILE A 159 -2.23 12.57 16.40
N GLY A 160 -2.05 11.32 15.91
CA GLY A 160 -1.28 11.05 14.70
C GLY A 160 -2.12 11.31 13.46
N VAL A 161 -1.61 12.12 12.53
CA VAL A 161 -2.30 12.49 11.29
C VAL A 161 -1.46 12.05 10.10
N ALA A 162 -1.93 11.04 9.37
CA ALA A 162 -1.34 10.62 8.11
C ALA A 162 -2.11 11.29 6.95
N VAL A 163 -1.42 12.09 6.16
CA VAL A 163 -1.98 12.80 5.01
C VAL A 163 -1.26 12.40 3.74
N ARG A 164 -2.00 12.41 2.65
CA ARG A 164 -1.47 12.12 1.33
C ARG A 164 -2.15 13.00 0.30
N SER A 165 -1.35 13.61 -0.57
CA SER A 165 -1.89 14.32 -1.73
C SER A 165 -2.56 13.32 -2.68
N TRP A 166 -3.75 13.66 -3.19
CA TRP A 166 -4.46 12.84 -4.15
C TRP A 166 -4.85 13.68 -5.36
N LYS A 167 -4.15 13.48 -6.47
CA LYS A 167 -4.32 14.26 -7.71
C LYS A 167 -4.22 15.77 -7.42
N ASP A 168 -5.17 16.55 -7.95
CA ASP A 168 -5.22 18.01 -7.78
C ASP A 168 -6.23 18.44 -6.69
N ASP A 169 -6.71 17.49 -5.88
CA ASP A 169 -7.63 17.79 -4.78
C ASP A 169 -6.87 18.51 -3.66
N THR A 170 -7.20 19.76 -3.45
CA THR A 170 -6.59 20.63 -2.43
C THR A 170 -7.62 21.21 -1.44
N GLU A 171 -8.91 21.04 -1.69
CA GLU A 171 -9.99 21.66 -0.91
C GLU A 171 -10.03 21.17 0.54
N TYR A 172 -9.62 19.90 0.77
CA TYR A 172 -9.62 19.32 2.09
C TYR A 172 -8.57 19.93 3.05
N ARG A 173 -7.52 20.58 2.51
CA ARG A 173 -6.38 21.08 3.32
C ARG A 173 -6.79 22.07 4.38
N GLU A 174 -7.52 23.09 3.98
CA GLU A 174 -8.02 24.12 4.90
C GLU A 174 -9.05 23.55 5.87
N SER A 175 -9.95 22.69 5.38
CA SER A 175 -10.95 22.03 6.22
C SER A 175 -10.29 21.17 7.30
N LEU A 176 -9.29 20.37 6.93
CA LEU A 176 -8.53 19.55 7.87
C LEU A 176 -7.74 20.42 8.86
N ALA A 177 -7.04 21.44 8.39
CA ALA A 177 -6.29 22.36 9.24
C ALA A 177 -7.21 23.03 10.29
N ASN A 178 -8.39 23.49 9.88
CA ASN A 178 -9.37 24.10 10.78
C ASN A 178 -9.85 23.12 11.87
N VAL A 179 -10.09 21.85 11.51
CA VAL A 179 -10.48 20.81 12.47
C VAL A 179 -9.35 20.55 13.46
N LEU A 180 -8.12 20.39 12.98
CA LEU A 180 -6.96 20.14 13.80
C LEU A 180 -6.64 21.29 14.74
N SER A 181 -6.77 22.54 14.27
CA SER A 181 -6.59 23.75 15.09
C SER A 181 -7.60 23.81 16.23
N ARG A 182 -8.89 23.54 15.95
CA ARG A 182 -9.92 23.48 16.99
C ARG A 182 -9.64 22.42 18.05
N LEU A 183 -9.15 21.24 17.63
CA LEU A 183 -8.78 20.17 18.57
C LEU A 183 -7.60 20.59 19.47
N GLN A 184 -6.63 21.32 18.93
CA GLN A 184 -5.52 21.84 19.74
C GLN A 184 -5.98 22.88 20.77
N GLU A 185 -6.90 23.77 20.39
CA GLU A 185 -7.42 24.82 21.27
C GLU A 185 -8.32 24.27 22.40
N GLN A 186 -9.13 23.27 22.12
CA GLN A 186 -10.17 22.79 23.03
C GLN A 186 -9.72 21.67 23.98
N ASP A 187 -8.83 20.78 23.55
CA ASP A 187 -8.61 19.49 24.20
C ASP A 187 -7.17 19.22 24.67
N ASN A 188 -6.30 20.21 24.73
CA ASN A 188 -4.90 20.01 25.12
C ASN A 188 -4.22 18.92 24.25
N VAL A 189 -4.38 19.03 22.93
CA VAL A 189 -3.95 18.06 21.95
C VAL A 189 -2.66 18.49 21.24
N GLU A 190 -1.72 17.56 21.11
CA GLU A 190 -0.54 17.68 20.24
C GLU A 190 -0.82 16.95 18.92
N ILE A 191 -0.74 17.66 17.79
CA ILE A 191 -0.90 17.08 16.46
C ILE A 191 0.46 16.64 15.93
N ILE A 192 0.55 15.36 15.51
CA ILE A 192 1.78 14.77 14.98
C ILE A 192 1.50 14.27 13.57
N PHE A 193 2.05 14.94 12.57
CA PHE A 193 1.99 14.47 11.19
C PHE A 193 2.92 13.27 10.99
N ILE A 194 2.38 12.19 10.42
CA ILE A 194 3.08 10.93 10.15
C ILE A 194 3.15 10.72 8.63
N PRO A 195 4.21 11.20 7.95
CA PRO A 195 4.35 10.98 6.51
C PRO A 195 4.68 9.51 6.25
N MET A 196 3.88 8.84 5.43
CA MET A 196 4.07 7.45 5.03
C MET A 196 4.95 7.33 3.79
N SER A 197 5.00 8.37 2.95
CA SER A 197 5.85 8.46 1.76
C SER A 197 6.63 9.78 1.77
N HIS A 198 7.95 9.69 1.65
CA HIS A 198 8.82 10.87 1.57
C HIS A 198 9.34 11.03 0.12
N PRO A 199 9.35 12.24 -0.45
CA PRO A 199 9.05 13.56 0.16
C PRO A 199 7.58 14.02 0.04
N GLU A 200 6.71 13.30 -0.66
CA GLU A 200 5.36 13.75 -1.07
C GLU A 200 4.47 14.06 0.14
N ASP A 201 4.28 13.07 1.03
CA ASP A 201 3.43 13.22 2.21
C ASP A 201 4.00 14.27 3.19
N THR A 202 5.33 14.44 3.22
CA THR A 202 5.97 15.49 4.02
C THR A 202 5.66 16.89 3.50
N LYS A 203 5.58 17.06 2.18
CA LYS A 203 5.18 18.34 1.58
C LYS A 203 3.72 18.64 1.89
N GLU A 204 2.86 17.64 1.74
CA GLU A 204 1.44 17.76 2.02
C GLU A 204 1.18 18.15 3.49
N ALA A 205 1.82 17.45 4.42
CA ALA A 205 1.75 17.77 5.86
C ALA A 205 2.18 19.20 6.18
N LYS A 206 3.27 19.68 5.55
CA LYS A 206 3.73 21.06 5.72
C LYS A 206 2.76 22.10 5.18
N ILE A 207 2.11 21.81 4.05
CA ILE A 207 1.08 22.69 3.48
C ILE A 207 -0.09 22.78 4.45
N ILE A 208 -0.61 21.67 4.93
CA ILE A 208 -1.73 21.66 5.88
C ILE A 208 -1.34 22.38 7.18
N ALA A 209 -0.14 22.10 7.71
CA ALA A 209 0.35 22.76 8.92
C ALA A 209 0.50 24.29 8.73
N SER A 210 0.74 24.79 7.53
CA SER A 210 0.83 26.23 7.25
C SER A 210 -0.52 26.96 7.30
N TYR A 211 -1.63 26.25 7.27
CA TYR A 211 -2.99 26.80 7.49
C TYR A 211 -3.40 26.77 8.97
N MET A 212 -2.61 26.13 9.83
CA MET A 212 -2.84 26.10 11.27
C MET A 212 -2.17 27.31 11.93
N PRO A 213 -2.72 27.89 13.03
CA PRO A 213 -2.16 29.03 13.73
C PRO A 213 -0.81 28.75 14.40
#